data_b58e3645430e92b5f647da830d8b8aa5
#
_entry.id   b58e3645430e92b5f647da830d8b8aa5
#
_cell.length_a   1.000
_cell.length_b   1.000
_cell.length_c   1.000
_cell.angle_alpha   90.00
_cell.angle_beta   90.00
_cell.angle_gamma   90.00
#
_symmetry.space_group_name_H-M   'P 1'
#
loop_
_entity.id
_entity.type
_entity.pdbx_description
1 polymer ?
#
loop_
_entity_poly.entity_id
_entity_poly.type
_entity_poly.pdbx_seq_one_letter_code
_entity_poly.pdbx_strand_id
1 'polypeptide(L)'
;TAALFPDKFQDSALGEIPEGWAIQPISSLCTMITSGGTPSRKNTEYWSPAEIPWFKTGELLDGPLIDAEELISTAGLENSSCKLWPADTVLFALYASPTVGRLGVLSKPGTANQAAAALIAKKEYGTQFLVGSLLEARAELQRVAVGAAQQNINQGVLKSHEIITPPPALAKAYSDRATPLFEMRIKLAAQSRTLATLRDTLLPKLLSGELSTATAA
;
A
#
# COMPACT_ATOMS: atom_id res chain seq x y z
N THR A 1 -2.89 -2.27 27.66
CA THR A 1 -3.56 -1.72 26.46
C THR A 1 -4.87 -1.06 26.87
N ALA A 2 -5.69 -1.68 27.74
CA ALA A 2 -6.96 -1.12 28.21
C ALA A 2 -6.82 0.30 28.80
N ALA A 3 -5.76 0.55 29.59
CA ALA A 3 -5.49 1.86 30.19
C ALA A 3 -5.22 3.01 29.18
N LEU A 4 -5.15 2.70 27.87
CA LEU A 4 -4.99 3.70 26.81
C LEU A 4 -6.34 4.16 26.20
N PHE A 5 -7.43 3.49 26.57
CA PHE A 5 -8.76 3.81 26.08
C PHE A 5 -9.57 4.48 27.19
N PRO A 6 -10.36 5.51 26.88
CA PRO A 6 -11.27 6.13 27.86
C PRO A 6 -12.40 5.16 28.22
N ASP A 7 -12.87 5.26 29.47
CA ASP A 7 -14.02 4.48 29.95
C ASP A 7 -15.37 5.09 29.53
N LYS A 8 -15.35 6.29 28.95
CA LYS A 8 -16.52 7.03 28.54
C LYS A 8 -16.65 7.13 27.03
N PHE A 9 -17.87 7.25 26.56
CA PHE A 9 -18.21 7.45 25.17
C PHE A 9 -18.92 8.80 24.99
N GLN A 10 -18.91 9.30 23.77
CA GLN A 10 -19.58 10.52 23.34
C GLN A 10 -20.32 10.26 22.03
N ASP A 11 -21.45 10.95 21.83
CA ASP A 11 -22.19 10.89 20.58
C ASP A 11 -21.43 11.54 19.43
N SER A 12 -21.56 10.97 18.24
CA SER A 12 -20.99 11.52 17.02
C SER A 12 -21.87 11.24 15.80
N ALA A 13 -21.53 11.83 14.65
CA ALA A 13 -22.22 11.58 13.38
C ALA A 13 -22.08 10.12 12.88
N LEU A 14 -21.07 9.40 13.36
CA LEU A 14 -20.86 7.99 13.04
C LEU A 14 -21.27 7.03 14.18
N GLY A 15 -22.08 7.50 15.14
CA GLY A 15 -22.49 6.78 16.32
C GLY A 15 -21.66 7.13 17.57
N GLU A 16 -21.78 6.31 18.62
CA GLU A 16 -20.99 6.50 19.84
C GLU A 16 -19.50 6.20 19.59
N ILE A 17 -18.63 7.13 19.97
CA ILE A 17 -17.19 7.00 19.89
C ILE A 17 -16.57 7.23 21.28
N PRO A 18 -15.35 6.71 21.56
CA PRO A 18 -14.68 6.98 22.82
C PRO A 18 -14.46 8.47 23.06
N GLU A 19 -14.59 8.91 24.31
CA GLU A 19 -14.37 10.31 24.70
C GLU A 19 -12.97 10.78 24.29
N GLY A 20 -12.89 11.97 23.66
CA GLY A 20 -11.65 12.54 23.14
C GLY A 20 -11.20 12.00 21.76
N TRP A 21 -11.95 11.07 21.17
CA TRP A 21 -11.77 10.72 19.77
C TRP A 21 -12.55 11.70 18.88
N ALA A 22 -12.15 11.79 17.61
CA ALA A 22 -12.73 12.72 16.66
C ALA A 22 -13.10 12.05 15.33
N ILE A 23 -14.07 12.60 14.63
CA ILE A 23 -14.32 12.27 13.23
C ILE A 23 -13.48 13.21 12.37
N GLN A 24 -12.68 12.66 11.49
CA GLN A 24 -11.80 13.41 10.62
C GLN A 24 -11.73 12.76 9.23
N PRO A 25 -11.53 13.55 8.15
CA PRO A 25 -11.32 13.01 6.83
C PRO A 25 -9.95 12.30 6.75
N ILE A 26 -9.84 11.25 5.93
CA ILE A 26 -8.58 10.52 5.67
C ILE A 26 -7.43 11.49 5.34
N SER A 27 -7.72 12.57 4.61
CA SER A 27 -6.72 13.59 4.28
C SER A 27 -6.06 14.23 5.51
N SER A 28 -6.71 14.25 6.66
CA SER A 28 -6.15 14.81 7.90
C SER A 28 -4.99 13.97 8.44
N LEU A 29 -4.94 12.68 8.13
CA LEU A 29 -3.87 11.77 8.54
C LEU A 29 -2.64 11.83 7.63
N CYS A 30 -2.74 12.51 6.49
CA CYS A 30 -1.72 12.50 5.44
C CYS A 30 -1.05 13.85 5.28
N THR A 31 0.25 13.83 4.96
CA THR A 31 0.98 14.99 4.45
C THR A 31 0.76 15.18 2.96
N MET A 32 0.49 14.07 2.25
CA MET A 32 0.29 14.06 0.80
C MET A 32 -0.68 12.95 0.40
N ILE A 33 -1.59 13.26 -0.53
CA ILE A 33 -2.39 12.28 -1.28
C ILE A 33 -2.37 12.70 -2.75
N THR A 34 -1.81 11.86 -3.62
CA THR A 34 -1.64 12.15 -5.05
C THR A 34 -1.78 10.88 -5.87
N SER A 35 -2.12 10.99 -7.16
CA SER A 35 -2.18 9.83 -8.07
C SER A 35 -0.82 9.52 -8.68
N GLY A 36 -0.65 8.27 -9.06
CA GLY A 36 0.41 7.81 -9.91
C GLY A 36 0.28 8.29 -11.36
N GLY A 37 1.14 7.76 -12.20
CA GLY A 37 1.19 8.04 -13.62
C GLY A 37 1.69 6.84 -14.40
N THR A 38 1.50 6.89 -15.73
CA THR A 38 2.00 5.86 -16.63
C THR A 38 2.83 6.54 -17.72
N PRO A 39 4.13 6.22 -17.84
CA PRO A 39 4.94 6.70 -18.95
C PRO A 39 4.40 6.15 -20.27
N SER A 40 4.57 6.92 -21.35
CA SER A 40 4.14 6.48 -22.68
C SER A 40 4.77 5.14 -23.06
N ARG A 41 3.95 4.13 -23.32
CA ARG A 41 4.40 2.81 -23.79
C ARG A 41 5.04 2.86 -25.20
N LYS A 42 4.79 3.92 -25.95
CA LYS A 42 5.37 4.11 -27.29
C LYS A 42 6.84 4.54 -27.22
N ASN A 43 7.29 5.10 -26.10
CA ASN A 43 8.67 5.51 -25.92
C ASN A 43 9.42 4.44 -25.10
N THR A 44 10.24 3.65 -25.78
CA THR A 44 11.02 2.57 -25.16
C THR A 44 12.05 3.08 -24.15
N GLU A 45 12.56 4.30 -24.33
CA GLU A 45 13.52 4.93 -23.39
C GLU A 45 12.92 5.15 -22.00
N TYR A 46 11.59 5.23 -21.89
CA TYR A 46 10.91 5.37 -20.59
C TYR A 46 10.87 4.07 -19.80
N TRP A 47 11.18 2.94 -20.46
CA TRP A 47 11.13 1.60 -19.86
C TRP A 47 12.51 0.90 -19.85
N SER A 48 13.54 1.54 -20.41
CA SER A 48 14.90 1.02 -20.47
C SER A 48 15.92 2.16 -20.36
N PRO A 49 16.95 2.06 -19.51
CA PRO A 49 17.19 0.96 -18.56
C PRO A 49 16.11 0.91 -17.46
N ALA A 50 15.77 -0.30 -17.01
CA ALA A 50 14.73 -0.57 -16.03
C ALA A 50 15.30 -0.42 -14.60
N GLU A 51 15.04 0.71 -13.94
CA GLU A 51 15.70 1.10 -12.69
C GLU A 51 14.75 1.32 -11.52
N ILE A 52 13.58 1.94 -11.79
CA ILE A 52 12.66 2.44 -10.78
C ILE A 52 11.40 1.58 -10.73
N PRO A 53 11.02 0.99 -9.58
CA PRO A 53 9.82 0.18 -9.45
C PRO A 53 8.55 0.96 -9.85
N TRP A 54 7.74 0.36 -10.72
CA TRP A 54 6.47 0.91 -11.17
C TRP A 54 5.35 -0.10 -10.95
N PHE A 55 4.56 0.12 -9.90
CA PHE A 55 3.52 -0.80 -9.45
C PHE A 55 2.19 -0.57 -10.17
N LYS A 56 1.54 -1.67 -10.54
CA LYS A 56 0.15 -1.70 -11.00
C LYS A 56 -0.78 -2.03 -9.83
N THR A 57 -2.04 -1.60 -9.91
CA THR A 57 -3.03 -1.90 -8.85
C THR A 57 -3.27 -3.41 -8.65
N GLY A 58 -3.01 -4.24 -9.67
CA GLY A 58 -3.06 -5.70 -9.57
C GLY A 58 -2.06 -6.29 -8.57
N GLU A 59 -0.95 -5.59 -8.33
CA GLU A 59 0.10 -6.01 -7.41
C GLU A 59 -0.19 -5.63 -5.94
N LEU A 60 -1.25 -4.84 -5.69
CA LEU A 60 -1.66 -4.45 -4.34
C LEU A 60 -2.42 -5.60 -3.68
N LEU A 61 -1.78 -6.27 -2.72
CA LEU A 61 -2.29 -7.46 -2.04
C LEU A 61 -2.35 -7.28 -0.51
N ASP A 62 -2.60 -6.05 -0.04
CA ASP A 62 -2.70 -5.67 1.37
C ASP A 62 -1.45 -5.99 2.18
N GLY A 63 -0.29 -5.81 1.55
CA GLY A 63 1.00 -6.15 2.14
C GLY A 63 2.14 -5.24 1.69
N PRO A 64 3.38 -5.62 2.01
CA PRO A 64 4.54 -4.90 1.56
C PRO A 64 4.74 -5.06 0.04
N LEU A 65 5.08 -3.97 -0.62
CA LEU A 65 5.50 -3.92 -2.02
C LEU A 65 7.02 -3.93 -2.06
N ILE A 66 7.61 -5.08 -2.40
CA ILE A 66 9.06 -5.30 -2.36
C ILE A 66 9.67 -5.00 -3.72
N ASP A 67 9.19 -5.69 -4.75
CA ASP A 67 9.62 -5.52 -6.14
C ASP A 67 8.38 -5.43 -7.03
N ALA A 68 8.44 -4.56 -8.02
CA ALA A 68 7.41 -4.42 -9.03
C ALA A 68 7.65 -5.42 -10.17
N GLU A 69 6.59 -5.83 -10.84
CA GLU A 69 6.67 -6.63 -12.07
C GLU A 69 7.34 -5.84 -13.20
N GLU A 70 7.15 -4.52 -13.21
CA GLU A 70 7.71 -3.63 -14.20
C GLU A 70 8.52 -2.50 -13.54
N LEU A 71 9.54 -2.04 -14.23
CA LEU A 71 10.34 -0.89 -13.84
C LEU A 71 10.31 0.16 -14.95
N ILE A 72 10.50 1.41 -14.58
CA ILE A 72 10.68 2.53 -15.51
C ILE A 72 12.11 3.06 -15.42
N SER A 73 12.54 3.76 -16.45
CA SER A 73 13.82 4.47 -16.45
C SER A 73 13.71 5.81 -15.74
N THR A 74 14.85 6.42 -15.43
CA THR A 74 14.95 7.83 -14.98
C THR A 74 14.28 8.77 -15.99
N ALA A 75 14.49 8.56 -17.30
CA ALA A 75 13.84 9.34 -18.35
C ALA A 75 12.30 9.18 -18.31
N GLY A 76 11.80 7.97 -18.01
CA GLY A 76 10.36 7.71 -17.85
C GLY A 76 9.77 8.42 -16.63
N LEU A 77 10.52 8.54 -15.54
CA LEU A 77 10.11 9.31 -14.36
C LEU A 77 10.06 10.82 -14.66
N GLU A 78 11.11 11.37 -15.27
CA GLU A 78 11.27 12.81 -15.47
C GLU A 78 10.37 13.38 -16.56
N ASN A 79 10.08 12.60 -17.61
CA ASN A 79 9.33 13.04 -18.78
C ASN A 79 7.89 12.49 -18.83
N SER A 80 7.34 12.09 -17.68
CA SER A 80 5.96 11.63 -17.59
C SER A 80 5.23 12.20 -16.38
N SER A 81 3.98 11.77 -16.17
CA SER A 81 3.20 12.10 -14.97
C SER A 81 3.56 11.25 -13.75
N CYS A 82 4.53 10.33 -13.85
CA CYS A 82 5.00 9.52 -12.74
C CYS A 82 5.59 10.36 -11.63
N LYS A 83 5.45 9.87 -10.41
CA LYS A 83 6.03 10.48 -9.22
C LYS A 83 6.74 9.42 -8.41
N LEU A 84 7.94 9.73 -7.96
CA LEU A 84 8.68 8.86 -7.05
C LEU A 84 8.29 9.19 -5.61
N TRP A 85 7.85 8.17 -4.89
CA TRP A 85 7.52 8.28 -3.47
C TRP A 85 8.53 7.50 -2.62
N PRO A 86 8.76 7.94 -1.38
CA PRO A 86 9.66 7.24 -0.46
C PRO A 86 9.09 5.90 -0.01
N ALA A 87 9.92 5.09 0.65
CA ALA A 87 9.45 3.95 1.45
C ALA A 87 8.38 4.41 2.44
N ASP A 88 7.57 3.47 2.94
CA ASP A 88 6.43 3.68 3.82
C ASP A 88 5.25 4.46 3.21
N THR A 89 5.28 4.77 1.91
CA THR A 89 4.13 5.31 1.20
C THR A 89 3.09 4.20 1.01
N VAL A 90 1.83 4.50 1.36
CA VAL A 90 0.70 3.60 1.11
C VAL A 90 0.17 3.86 -0.29
N LEU A 91 0.11 2.82 -1.12
CA LEU A 91 -0.60 2.83 -2.40
C LEU A 91 -2.00 2.25 -2.20
N PHE A 92 -3.03 2.95 -2.71
CA PHE A 92 -4.43 2.56 -2.62
C PHE A 92 -5.06 2.53 -4.01
N ALA A 93 -5.66 1.40 -4.38
CA ALA A 93 -6.29 1.23 -5.69
C ALA A 93 -7.61 2.00 -5.77
N LEU A 94 -7.66 2.99 -6.66
CA LEU A 94 -8.82 3.83 -6.91
C LEU A 94 -9.79 3.23 -7.94
N TYR A 95 -9.26 2.49 -8.92
CA TYR A 95 -10.00 2.01 -10.08
C TYR A 95 -9.83 0.51 -10.28
N ALA A 96 -10.65 -0.01 -11.22
CA ALA A 96 -10.60 -1.36 -11.73
C ALA A 96 -11.03 -2.45 -10.72
N SER A 97 -12.27 -2.89 -10.86
CA SER A 97 -12.70 -4.16 -10.25
C SER A 97 -11.81 -5.30 -10.81
N PRO A 98 -11.29 -6.22 -10.00
CA PRO A 98 -11.57 -6.41 -8.56
C PRO A 98 -10.56 -5.75 -7.60
N THR A 99 -9.73 -4.80 -8.05
CA THR A 99 -8.63 -4.25 -7.25
C THR A 99 -9.02 -3.05 -6.39
N VAL A 100 -10.14 -2.39 -6.69
CA VAL A 100 -10.65 -1.22 -5.95
C VAL A 100 -10.60 -1.44 -4.43
N GLY A 101 -9.97 -0.52 -3.73
CA GLY A 101 -9.82 -0.57 -2.28
C GLY A 101 -8.66 -1.44 -1.77
N ARG A 102 -7.96 -2.18 -2.65
CA ARG A 102 -6.73 -2.86 -2.23
C ARG A 102 -5.63 -1.85 -1.96
N LEU A 103 -4.73 -2.21 -1.08
CA LEU A 103 -3.61 -1.36 -0.76
C LEU A 103 -2.29 -2.13 -0.72
N GLY A 104 -1.19 -1.40 -0.73
CA GLY A 104 0.15 -1.91 -0.52
C GLY A 104 1.03 -0.83 0.06
N VAL A 105 2.09 -1.20 0.76
CA VAL A 105 3.03 -0.25 1.36
C VAL A 105 4.40 -0.42 0.71
N LEU A 106 4.94 0.65 0.17
CA LEU A 106 6.27 0.64 -0.46
C LEU A 106 7.35 0.29 0.58
N SER A 107 8.11 -0.78 0.34
CA SER A 107 9.27 -1.13 1.18
C SER A 107 10.53 -0.35 0.82
N LYS A 108 10.57 0.23 -0.38
CA LYS A 108 11.65 1.07 -0.93
C LYS A 108 11.02 2.15 -1.83
N PRO A 109 11.75 3.20 -2.21
CA PRO A 109 11.21 4.20 -3.13
C PRO A 109 10.68 3.58 -4.41
N GLY A 110 9.51 4.06 -4.88
CA GLY A 110 8.85 3.52 -6.05
C GLY A 110 7.76 4.44 -6.60
N THR A 111 7.21 4.02 -7.73
CA THR A 111 6.16 4.71 -8.47
C THR A 111 4.96 3.79 -8.67
N ALA A 112 3.84 4.31 -9.17
CA ALA A 112 2.68 3.47 -9.52
C ALA A 112 1.92 4.07 -10.71
N ASN A 113 1.02 3.27 -11.30
CA ASN A 113 0.13 3.74 -12.34
C ASN A 113 -0.91 4.74 -11.80
N GLN A 114 -1.61 5.42 -12.71
CA GLN A 114 -2.62 6.44 -12.36
C GLN A 114 -3.85 5.87 -11.65
N ALA A 115 -4.05 4.57 -11.65
CA ALA A 115 -5.15 3.91 -10.95
C ALA A 115 -4.88 3.76 -9.44
N ALA A 116 -3.67 4.04 -8.98
CA ALA A 116 -3.31 4.08 -7.58
C ALA A 116 -3.20 5.52 -7.06
N ALA A 117 -3.71 5.75 -5.84
CA ALA A 117 -3.36 6.90 -5.02
C ALA A 117 -2.21 6.54 -4.09
N ALA A 118 -1.25 7.45 -3.97
CA ALA A 118 -0.19 7.37 -2.98
C ALA A 118 -0.55 8.28 -1.80
N LEU A 119 -0.48 7.72 -0.59
CA LEU A 119 -0.76 8.41 0.66
C LEU A 119 0.48 8.36 1.55
N ILE A 120 0.96 9.52 1.97
CA ILE A 120 2.08 9.64 2.92
C ILE A 120 1.51 10.08 4.26
N ALA A 121 1.63 9.22 5.26
CA ALA A 121 1.12 9.48 6.59
C ALA A 121 1.87 10.63 7.28
N LYS A 122 1.16 11.41 8.09
CA LYS A 122 1.79 12.32 9.04
C LYS A 122 2.52 11.52 10.13
N LYS A 123 3.66 12.02 10.57
CA LYS A 123 4.50 11.35 11.60
C LYS A 123 3.75 11.08 12.91
N GLU A 124 2.83 11.96 13.27
CA GLU A 124 2.03 11.88 14.48
C GLU A 124 1.01 10.73 14.49
N TYR A 125 0.63 10.20 13.32
CA TYR A 125 -0.25 9.04 13.19
C TYR A 125 0.54 7.78 12.82
N GLY A 126 1.50 7.91 11.90
CA GLY A 126 2.31 6.82 11.39
C GLY A 126 1.60 5.99 10.30
N THR A 127 2.41 5.32 9.50
CA THR A 127 1.93 4.57 8.32
C THR A 127 1.02 3.41 8.69
N GLN A 128 1.31 2.69 9.78
CA GLN A 128 0.52 1.50 10.12
C GLN A 128 -0.88 1.87 10.64
N PHE A 129 -1.04 3.02 11.29
CA PHE A 129 -2.37 3.53 11.66
C PHE A 129 -3.16 3.92 10.40
N LEU A 130 -2.53 4.61 9.44
CA LEU A 130 -3.15 4.94 8.16
C LEU A 130 -3.60 3.67 7.41
N VAL A 131 -2.75 2.63 7.37
CA VAL A 131 -3.09 1.33 6.77
C VAL A 131 -4.32 0.73 7.43
N GLY A 132 -4.35 0.66 8.77
CA GLY A 132 -5.51 0.15 9.52
C GLY A 132 -6.79 0.93 9.22
N SER A 133 -6.72 2.26 9.21
CA SER A 133 -7.85 3.15 8.91
C SER A 133 -8.39 2.93 7.50
N LEU A 134 -7.51 2.76 6.51
CA LEU A 134 -7.90 2.49 5.12
C LEU A 134 -8.54 1.11 4.94
N LEU A 135 -8.04 0.10 5.67
CA LEU A 135 -8.63 -1.25 5.67
C LEU A 135 -10.04 -1.24 6.27
N GLU A 136 -10.25 -0.52 7.35
CA GLU A 136 -11.56 -0.36 7.98
C GLU A 136 -12.54 0.39 7.07
N ALA A 137 -12.11 1.51 6.48
CA ALA A 137 -12.93 2.32 5.57
C ALA A 137 -13.24 1.63 4.23
N ARG A 138 -12.53 0.55 3.87
CA ARG A 138 -12.59 -0.08 2.55
C ARG A 138 -13.99 -0.43 2.10
N ALA A 139 -14.77 -1.12 2.93
CA ALA A 139 -16.09 -1.60 2.55
C ALA A 139 -17.03 -0.44 2.23
N GLU A 140 -16.89 0.67 2.92
CA GLU A 140 -17.70 1.86 2.72
C GLU A 140 -17.26 2.64 1.48
N LEU A 141 -15.97 2.82 1.29
CA LEU A 141 -15.40 3.38 0.07
C LEU A 141 -15.82 2.60 -1.18
N GLN A 142 -15.83 1.27 -1.12
CA GLN A 142 -16.29 0.40 -2.22
C GLN A 142 -17.80 0.55 -2.47
N ARG A 143 -18.63 0.72 -1.44
CA ARG A 143 -20.07 0.98 -1.61
C ARG A 143 -20.34 2.29 -2.33
N VAL A 144 -19.60 3.34 -2.00
CA VAL A 144 -19.68 4.63 -2.68
C VAL A 144 -19.27 4.49 -4.16
N ALA A 145 -18.25 3.69 -4.46
CA ALA A 145 -17.82 3.42 -5.82
C ALA A 145 -18.88 2.70 -6.65
N VAL A 146 -19.58 1.73 -6.09
CA VAL A 146 -20.64 0.94 -6.78
C VAL A 146 -21.87 1.79 -7.09
N GLY A 147 -22.21 2.79 -6.26
CA GLY A 147 -23.31 3.72 -6.48
C GLY A 147 -23.05 4.76 -7.57
N ALA A 148 -21.83 4.90 -8.07
CA ALA A 148 -21.48 5.80 -9.15
C ALA A 148 -21.60 5.09 -10.52
N ALA A 149 -21.89 5.84 -11.58
CA ALA A 149 -21.98 5.32 -12.95
C ALA A 149 -20.69 4.63 -13.46
N GLN A 150 -19.58 4.87 -12.80
CA GLN A 150 -18.32 4.14 -12.94
C GLN A 150 -17.91 3.62 -11.57
N GLN A 151 -17.63 2.33 -11.44
CA GLN A 151 -17.21 1.67 -10.20
C GLN A 151 -15.77 2.10 -9.78
N ASN A 152 -15.59 3.39 -9.53
CA ASN A 152 -14.30 3.99 -9.23
C ASN A 152 -14.39 4.89 -7.99
N ILE A 153 -13.44 4.77 -7.10
CA ILE A 153 -13.20 5.75 -6.03
C ILE A 153 -12.38 6.88 -6.63
N ASN A 154 -12.93 8.09 -6.71
CA ASN A 154 -12.10 9.22 -7.09
C ASN A 154 -11.27 9.73 -5.89
N GLN A 155 -10.21 10.47 -6.16
CA GLN A 155 -9.30 10.98 -5.12
C GLN A 155 -10.00 11.92 -4.14
N GLY A 156 -11.03 12.65 -4.60
CA GLY A 156 -11.85 13.53 -3.74
C GLY A 156 -12.61 12.73 -2.70
N VAL A 157 -13.30 11.66 -3.11
CA VAL A 157 -14.01 10.73 -2.21
C VAL A 157 -13.04 10.14 -1.19
N LEU A 158 -11.88 9.63 -1.62
CA LEU A 158 -10.88 9.09 -0.69
C LEU A 158 -10.40 10.13 0.33
N LYS A 159 -10.13 11.37 -0.12
CA LYS A 159 -9.65 12.45 0.74
C LYS A 159 -10.67 12.90 1.78
N SER A 160 -11.94 13.00 1.39
CA SER A 160 -13.02 13.51 2.23
C SER A 160 -13.73 12.43 3.05
N HIS A 161 -13.41 11.16 2.83
CA HIS A 161 -14.03 10.08 3.60
C HIS A 161 -13.70 10.21 5.08
N GLU A 162 -14.75 10.29 5.90
CA GLU A 162 -14.63 10.48 7.35
C GLU A 162 -14.37 9.16 8.05
N ILE A 163 -13.46 9.20 9.00
CA ILE A 163 -13.06 8.08 9.84
C ILE A 163 -12.98 8.50 11.31
N ILE A 164 -13.18 7.55 12.19
CA ILE A 164 -13.00 7.76 13.63
C ILE A 164 -11.50 7.71 13.94
N THR A 165 -10.97 8.77 14.54
CA THR A 165 -9.54 8.90 14.85
C THR A 165 -9.32 9.09 16.34
N PRO A 166 -8.42 8.32 16.97
CA PRO A 166 -7.98 8.56 18.34
C PRO A 166 -7.09 9.81 18.42
N PRO A 167 -6.78 10.28 19.63
CA PRO A 167 -5.71 11.27 19.83
C PRO A 167 -4.40 10.82 19.16
N PRO A 168 -3.63 11.73 18.53
CA PRO A 168 -2.42 11.37 17.77
C PRO A 168 -1.42 10.51 18.55
N ALA A 169 -1.28 10.73 19.86
CA ALA A 169 -0.40 9.93 20.71
C ALA A 169 -0.80 8.44 20.73
N LEU A 170 -2.11 8.14 20.73
CA LEU A 170 -2.60 6.76 20.71
C LEU A 170 -2.41 6.12 19.32
N ALA A 171 -2.71 6.86 18.25
CA ALA A 171 -2.46 6.42 16.88
C ALA A 171 -0.96 6.12 16.63
N LYS A 172 -0.10 7.00 17.16
CA LYS A 172 1.36 6.82 17.10
C LYS A 172 1.81 5.58 17.89
N ALA A 173 1.30 5.38 19.09
CA ALA A 173 1.61 4.21 19.90
C ALA A 173 1.16 2.90 19.23
N TYR A 174 0.05 2.91 18.50
CA TYR A 174 -0.36 1.78 17.65
C TYR A 174 0.67 1.55 16.53
N SER A 175 1.00 2.60 15.78
CA SER A 175 1.95 2.50 14.67
C SER A 175 3.33 1.99 15.14
N ASP A 176 3.83 2.48 16.26
CA ASP A 176 5.12 2.05 16.83
C ASP A 176 5.14 0.56 17.18
N ARG A 177 4.00 0.00 17.60
CA ARG A 177 3.87 -1.43 17.88
C ARG A 177 3.68 -2.28 16.62
N ALA A 178 2.98 -1.74 15.63
CA ALA A 178 2.68 -2.45 14.40
C ALA A 178 3.86 -2.43 13.40
N THR A 179 4.69 -1.39 13.41
CA THR A 179 5.84 -1.24 12.50
C THR A 179 6.80 -2.43 12.54
N PRO A 180 7.28 -2.93 13.70
CA PRO A 180 8.17 -4.09 13.72
C PRO A 180 7.54 -5.36 13.12
N LEU A 181 6.22 -5.54 13.29
CA LEU A 181 5.49 -6.66 12.70
C LEU A 181 5.43 -6.52 11.17
N PHE A 182 5.24 -5.30 10.68
CA PHE A 182 5.24 -5.03 9.25
C PHE A 182 6.64 -5.22 8.63
N GLU A 183 7.70 -4.78 9.31
CA GLU A 183 9.09 -5.03 8.91
C GLU A 183 9.41 -6.53 8.85
N MET A 184 8.87 -7.32 9.80
CA MET A 184 8.97 -8.78 9.75
C MET A 184 8.25 -9.34 8.51
N ARG A 185 7.05 -8.84 8.17
CA ARG A 185 6.35 -9.22 6.93
C ARG A 185 7.19 -8.95 5.68
N ILE A 186 7.88 -7.80 5.61
CA ILE A 186 8.79 -7.47 4.49
C ILE A 186 9.88 -8.54 4.37
N LYS A 187 10.54 -8.87 5.48
CA LYS A 187 11.62 -9.88 5.50
C LYS A 187 11.12 -11.26 5.08
N LEU A 188 9.98 -11.69 5.63
CA LEU A 188 9.38 -12.99 5.29
C LEU A 188 8.92 -13.05 3.83
N ALA A 189 8.34 -11.98 3.30
CA ALA A 189 7.93 -11.92 1.90
C ALA A 189 9.15 -11.98 0.96
N ALA A 190 10.25 -11.29 1.28
CA ALA A 190 11.50 -11.38 0.52
C ALA A 190 12.08 -12.79 0.55
N GLN A 191 12.11 -13.46 1.71
CA GLN A 191 12.56 -14.84 1.84
C GLN A 191 11.68 -15.81 1.04
N SER A 192 10.37 -15.66 1.08
CA SER A 192 9.43 -16.49 0.32
C SER A 192 9.69 -16.38 -1.19
N ARG A 193 9.97 -15.17 -1.70
CA ARG A 193 10.32 -14.97 -3.11
C ARG A 193 11.64 -15.66 -3.47
N THR A 194 12.66 -15.52 -2.63
CA THR A 194 13.95 -16.20 -2.83
C THR A 194 13.77 -17.71 -2.89
N LEU A 195 13.01 -18.27 -1.95
CA LEU A 195 12.72 -19.70 -1.92
C LEU A 195 11.91 -20.17 -3.15
N ALA A 196 10.93 -19.37 -3.60
CA ALA A 196 10.19 -19.66 -4.83
C ALA A 196 11.12 -19.66 -6.06
N THR A 197 11.99 -18.66 -6.19
CA THR A 197 12.98 -18.59 -7.29
C THR A 197 13.93 -19.78 -7.26
N LEU A 198 14.43 -20.16 -6.08
CA LEU A 198 15.30 -21.33 -5.92
C LEU A 198 14.57 -22.61 -6.31
N ARG A 199 13.33 -22.83 -5.83
CA ARG A 199 12.51 -23.97 -6.22
C ARG A 199 12.34 -24.04 -7.74
N ASP A 200 11.92 -22.95 -8.36
CA ASP A 200 11.62 -22.90 -9.79
C ASP A 200 12.87 -23.07 -10.67
N THR A 201 14.03 -22.70 -10.14
CA THR A 201 15.33 -22.92 -10.80
C THR A 201 15.84 -24.34 -10.64
N LEU A 202 15.69 -24.93 -9.45
CA LEU A 202 16.27 -26.24 -9.13
C LEU A 202 15.38 -27.41 -9.55
N LEU A 203 14.06 -27.25 -9.45
CA LEU A 203 13.12 -28.35 -9.73
C LEU A 203 13.27 -28.93 -11.14
N PRO A 204 13.37 -28.14 -12.24
CA PRO A 204 13.60 -28.70 -13.57
C PRO A 204 14.91 -29.48 -13.68
N LYS A 205 15.98 -28.99 -13.02
CA LYS A 205 17.31 -29.61 -13.04
C LYS A 205 17.34 -30.93 -12.27
N LEU A 206 16.60 -31.02 -11.17
CA LEU A 206 16.44 -32.27 -10.43
C LEU A 206 15.62 -33.29 -11.22
N LEU A 207 14.55 -32.84 -11.87
CA LEU A 207 13.67 -33.74 -12.66
C LEU A 207 14.36 -34.25 -13.93
N SER A 208 15.24 -33.44 -14.53
CA SER A 208 16.02 -33.84 -15.71
C SER A 208 17.25 -34.72 -15.37
N GLY A 209 17.62 -34.84 -14.09
CA GLY A 209 18.83 -35.53 -13.65
C GLY A 209 20.13 -34.73 -13.84
N GLU A 210 20.03 -33.44 -14.25
CA GLU A 210 21.17 -32.53 -14.33
C GLU A 210 21.79 -32.27 -12.94
N LEU A 211 20.96 -32.24 -11.90
CA LEU A 211 21.35 -32.20 -10.49
C LEU A 211 20.91 -33.50 -9.79
N SER A 212 21.81 -34.07 -9.01
CA SER A 212 21.53 -35.23 -8.17
C SER A 212 21.54 -34.84 -6.69
N THR A 213 20.60 -35.39 -5.93
CA THR A 213 20.58 -35.30 -4.46
C THR A 213 21.42 -36.41 -3.80
N ALA A 214 22.12 -37.24 -4.59
CA ALA A 214 23.02 -38.25 -4.05
C ALA A 214 24.10 -37.59 -3.22
N THR A 215 24.07 -37.76 -1.93
CA THR A 215 25.08 -37.34 -0.97
C THR A 215 26.40 -37.98 -1.40
N ALA A 216 27.42 -37.20 -1.62
CA ALA A 216 28.78 -37.73 -1.67
C ALA A 216 29.02 -38.41 -0.32
N ALA A 217 29.18 -39.74 -0.36
CA ALA A 217 29.51 -40.55 0.80
C ALA A 217 30.96 -40.27 1.22
#